data_ab03ef4bcd73d10b2e5a693906770d45
#
_entry.id   ab03ef4bcd73d10b2e5a693906770d45
#
_cell.length_a   1.000
_cell.length_b   1.000
_cell.length_c   1.000
_cell.angle_alpha   90.00
_cell.angle_beta   90.00
_cell.angle_gamma   90.00
#
_symmetry.space_group_name_H-M   'P 1'
#
loop_
_entity.id
_entity.type
_entity.pdbx_description
1 polymer ?
#
loop_
_entity_poly.entity_id
_entity_poly.type
_entity_poly.pdbx_seq_one_letter_code
_entity_poly.pdbx_strand_id
1 'polypeptide(L)'
;MKKTHSTLFIPGIIMLGIVLRTPFTTLPTVLSDIAAGFGVDVSSLGLLTSLPLLTFAIFSPFAIQFAKRLGIERLFFLVLIAITIGSAIRIINLPFLYLGTILIGAGIAFLNVLLPSLIQANRPRQLGILTTLYITSMGMSTAIASSVAVPITKATSWQGLVNILTALCALALVIWIPNLRYNHHLKKTATTESSSKWYTNKYVWAIMIFGGLQSLLFYTSMTWLPTMAVQAGLSKVESGLLASVFTLISLPFSLTIPSLTTRLSDRNRRLMLTIVVGAGILGVAMLLIPTSNFFYWLVLNALIGSYVS
;
A
#
# COMPACT_ATOMS: atom_id res chain seq x y z
N MET A 1 -25.18 24.30 -13.58
CA MET A 1 -23.85 23.82 -13.10
C MET A 1 -23.48 22.51 -13.85
N LYS A 2 -22.44 22.51 -14.69
CA LYS A 2 -21.98 21.26 -15.32
C LYS A 2 -21.45 20.34 -14.22
N LYS A 3 -21.95 19.10 -14.14
CA LYS A 3 -21.39 18.07 -13.23
C LYS A 3 -19.92 17.85 -13.60
N THR A 4 -19.02 18.11 -12.67
CA THR A 4 -17.56 17.97 -12.87
C THR A 4 -17.06 16.56 -12.59
N HIS A 5 -17.92 15.67 -12.15
CA HIS A 5 -17.59 14.29 -11.77
C HIS A 5 -18.78 13.35 -11.96
N SER A 6 -18.47 12.06 -12.10
CA SER A 6 -19.44 10.96 -12.17
C SER A 6 -20.13 10.71 -10.82
N THR A 7 -21.31 10.12 -10.85
CA THR A 7 -21.97 9.56 -9.66
C THR A 7 -21.14 8.44 -9.01
N LEU A 8 -20.34 7.72 -9.79
CA LEU A 8 -19.46 6.66 -9.32
C LEU A 8 -18.05 7.14 -8.92
N PHE A 9 -17.84 8.47 -8.77
CA PHE A 9 -16.53 9.01 -8.37
C PHE A 9 -16.13 8.56 -6.97
N ILE A 10 -17.02 8.66 -5.97
CA ILE A 10 -16.72 8.24 -4.59
C ILE A 10 -16.52 6.71 -4.50
N PRO A 11 -17.40 5.85 -5.03
CA PRO A 11 -17.13 4.42 -5.13
C PRO A 11 -15.83 4.11 -5.84
N GLY A 12 -15.49 4.83 -6.90
CA GLY A 12 -14.21 4.72 -7.61
C GLY A 12 -13.01 5.00 -6.71
N ILE A 13 -13.06 6.06 -5.90
CA ILE A 13 -12.00 6.40 -4.93
C ILE A 13 -11.82 5.29 -3.88
N ILE A 14 -12.90 4.72 -3.37
CA ILE A 14 -12.86 3.58 -2.44
C ILE A 14 -12.18 2.38 -3.10
N MET A 15 -12.59 2.03 -4.33
CA MET A 15 -12.02 0.90 -5.06
C MET A 15 -10.55 1.12 -5.41
N LEU A 16 -10.15 2.35 -5.76
CA LEU A 16 -8.76 2.70 -5.93
C LEU A 16 -7.96 2.49 -4.63
N GLY A 17 -8.50 2.89 -3.48
CA GLY A 17 -7.90 2.63 -2.18
C GLY A 17 -7.67 1.12 -1.95
N ILE A 18 -8.67 0.29 -2.24
CA ILE A 18 -8.58 -1.17 -2.13
C ILE A 18 -7.47 -1.72 -3.04
N VAL A 19 -7.45 -1.33 -4.32
CA VAL A 19 -6.49 -1.83 -5.31
C VAL A 19 -5.06 -1.35 -5.06
N LEU A 20 -4.88 -0.22 -4.38
CA LEU A 20 -3.56 0.35 -4.11
C LEU A 20 -2.62 -0.56 -3.29
N ARG A 21 -3.16 -1.46 -2.46
CA ARG A 21 -2.33 -2.34 -1.62
C ARG A 21 -2.69 -3.82 -1.72
N THR A 22 -3.98 -4.16 -1.71
CA THR A 22 -4.44 -5.54 -1.60
C THR A 22 -3.76 -6.51 -2.57
N PRO A 23 -3.54 -6.19 -3.88
CA PRO A 23 -2.97 -7.14 -4.83
C PRO A 23 -1.52 -7.57 -4.57
N PHE A 24 -0.76 -6.81 -3.77
CA PHE A 24 0.63 -7.18 -3.47
C PHE A 24 0.90 -7.40 -1.97
N THR A 25 0.20 -6.72 -1.06
CA THR A 25 0.41 -6.90 0.39
C THR A 25 -0.21 -8.18 0.93
N THR A 26 -1.12 -8.81 0.20
CA THR A 26 -1.72 -10.08 0.59
C THR A 26 -0.81 -11.29 0.29
N LEU A 27 0.04 -11.22 -0.75
CA LEU A 27 0.90 -12.34 -1.16
C LEU A 27 1.90 -12.81 -0.08
N PRO A 28 2.54 -11.95 0.71
CA PRO A 28 3.44 -12.38 1.76
C PRO A 28 2.83 -13.39 2.75
N THR A 29 1.53 -13.32 3.02
CA THR A 29 0.85 -14.24 3.95
C THR A 29 0.71 -15.67 3.42
N VAL A 30 0.84 -15.86 2.11
CA VAL A 30 0.74 -17.16 1.41
C VAL A 30 2.00 -17.49 0.60
N LEU A 31 3.12 -16.84 0.92
CA LEU A 31 4.37 -16.96 0.16
C LEU A 31 4.89 -18.42 0.14
N SER A 32 4.73 -19.15 1.23
CA SER A 32 5.10 -20.57 1.31
C SER A 32 4.23 -21.47 0.40
N ASP A 33 2.96 -21.13 0.22
CA ASP A 33 2.06 -21.89 -0.65
C ASP A 33 2.38 -21.61 -2.13
N ILE A 34 2.76 -20.37 -2.46
CA ILE A 34 3.26 -19.99 -3.78
C ILE A 34 4.58 -20.72 -4.09
N ALA A 35 5.52 -20.72 -3.14
CA ALA A 35 6.81 -21.40 -3.28
C ALA A 35 6.62 -22.90 -3.53
N ALA A 36 5.79 -23.56 -2.73
CA ALA A 36 5.43 -24.96 -2.93
C ALA A 36 4.77 -25.21 -4.29
N GLY A 37 3.89 -24.31 -4.74
CA GLY A 37 3.19 -24.44 -6.03
C GLY A 37 4.12 -24.33 -7.24
N PHE A 38 5.23 -23.61 -7.14
CA PHE A 38 6.25 -23.51 -8.19
C PHE A 38 7.48 -24.40 -7.96
N GLY A 39 7.54 -25.14 -6.85
CA GLY A 39 8.67 -26.01 -6.51
C GLY A 39 9.97 -25.25 -6.24
N VAL A 40 9.90 -24.07 -5.65
CA VAL A 40 11.04 -23.21 -5.32
C VAL A 40 11.11 -22.92 -3.82
N ASP A 41 12.30 -22.54 -3.33
CA ASP A 41 12.44 -22.11 -1.93
C ASP A 41 11.75 -20.78 -1.66
N VAL A 42 11.18 -20.62 -0.46
CA VAL A 42 10.53 -19.37 -0.02
C VAL A 42 11.49 -18.18 -0.08
N SER A 43 12.77 -18.41 0.24
CA SER A 43 13.82 -17.39 0.18
C SER A 43 14.02 -16.80 -1.22
N SER A 44 13.88 -17.63 -2.26
CA SER A 44 13.99 -17.18 -3.66
C SER A 44 12.88 -16.20 -4.06
N LEU A 45 11.74 -16.25 -3.38
CA LEU A 45 10.61 -15.33 -3.61
C LEU A 45 10.74 -13.99 -2.85
N GLY A 46 11.80 -13.78 -2.08
CA GLY A 46 12.03 -12.51 -1.38
C GLY A 46 12.05 -11.30 -2.30
N LEU A 47 12.58 -11.45 -3.52
CA LEU A 47 12.55 -10.40 -4.54
C LEU A 47 11.11 -10.00 -4.93
N LEU A 48 10.16 -10.94 -4.93
CA LEU A 48 8.76 -10.69 -5.27
C LEU A 48 8.13 -9.63 -4.37
N THR A 49 8.53 -9.59 -3.09
CA THR A 49 8.01 -8.64 -2.11
C THR A 49 8.66 -7.26 -2.20
N SER A 50 9.92 -7.20 -2.65
CA SER A 50 10.67 -5.95 -2.85
C SER A 50 10.37 -5.29 -4.20
N LEU A 51 9.98 -6.08 -5.19
CA LEU A 51 9.78 -5.65 -6.57
C LEU A 51 8.78 -4.50 -6.74
N PRO A 52 7.62 -4.47 -6.03
CA PRO A 52 6.72 -3.31 -6.09
C PRO A 52 7.37 -2.01 -5.64
N LEU A 53 8.26 -2.05 -4.64
CA LEU A 53 8.95 -0.85 -4.14
C LEU A 53 9.98 -0.35 -5.16
N LEU A 54 10.70 -1.25 -5.82
CA LEU A 54 11.60 -0.90 -6.92
C LEU A 54 10.83 -0.26 -8.08
N THR A 55 9.68 -0.82 -8.45
CA THR A 55 8.83 -0.24 -9.48
C THR A 55 8.25 1.12 -9.07
N PHE A 56 7.95 1.34 -7.78
CA PHE A 56 7.58 2.67 -7.30
C PHE A 56 8.68 3.70 -7.53
N ALA A 57 9.93 3.37 -7.19
CA ALA A 57 11.07 4.26 -7.38
C ALA A 57 11.27 4.60 -8.86
N ILE A 58 11.15 3.61 -9.75
CA ILE A 58 11.39 3.79 -11.20
C ILE A 58 10.23 4.54 -11.88
N PHE A 59 8.97 4.18 -11.58
CA PHE A 59 7.81 4.66 -12.35
C PHE A 59 7.16 5.92 -11.78
N SER A 60 7.30 6.22 -10.48
CA SER A 60 6.68 7.41 -9.86
C SER A 60 7.06 8.74 -10.54
N PRO A 61 8.31 9.00 -10.96
CA PRO A 61 8.66 10.26 -11.62
C PRO A 61 7.93 10.47 -12.95
N PHE A 62 7.55 9.39 -13.64
CA PHE A 62 6.87 9.47 -14.93
C PHE A 62 5.37 9.75 -14.81
N ALA A 63 4.77 9.54 -13.64
CA ALA A 63 3.33 9.66 -13.42
C ALA A 63 2.78 11.03 -13.87
N ILE A 64 3.46 12.11 -13.51
CA ILE A 64 3.05 13.49 -13.86
C ILE A 64 3.15 13.72 -15.38
N GLN A 65 4.16 13.18 -16.05
CA GLN A 65 4.35 13.34 -17.49
C GLN A 65 3.24 12.64 -18.29
N PHE A 66 2.90 11.41 -17.88
CA PHE A 66 1.80 10.65 -18.51
C PHE A 66 0.44 11.31 -18.22
N ALA A 67 0.20 11.81 -17.01
CA ALA A 67 -1.04 12.51 -16.66
C ALA A 67 -1.23 13.83 -17.46
N LYS A 68 -0.14 14.55 -17.76
CA LYS A 68 -0.21 15.74 -18.61
C LYS A 68 -0.61 15.40 -20.06
N ARG A 69 -0.22 14.25 -20.58
CA ARG A 69 -0.50 13.82 -21.96
C ARG A 69 -1.89 13.20 -22.10
N LEU A 70 -2.23 12.28 -21.22
CA LEU A 70 -3.44 11.45 -21.34
C LEU A 70 -4.62 12.01 -20.54
N GLY A 71 -4.37 12.86 -19.55
CA GLY A 71 -5.31 13.21 -18.49
C GLY A 71 -5.34 12.16 -17.38
N ILE A 72 -5.78 12.56 -16.18
CA ILE A 72 -5.65 11.73 -14.97
C ILE A 72 -6.61 10.53 -15.04
N GLU A 73 -7.86 10.73 -15.40
CA GLU A 73 -8.90 9.70 -15.37
C GLU A 73 -8.65 8.61 -16.43
N ARG A 74 -8.18 9.00 -17.63
CA ARG A 74 -7.79 8.05 -18.68
C ARG A 74 -6.54 7.27 -18.30
N LEU A 75 -5.56 7.94 -17.69
CA LEU A 75 -4.36 7.27 -17.21
C LEU A 75 -4.72 6.24 -16.13
N PHE A 76 -5.61 6.58 -15.18
CA PHE A 76 -6.08 5.64 -14.16
C PHE A 76 -6.77 4.42 -14.77
N PHE A 77 -7.56 4.61 -15.82
CA PHE A 77 -8.17 3.49 -16.52
C PHE A 77 -7.14 2.54 -17.15
N LEU A 78 -6.15 3.08 -17.85
CA LEU A 78 -5.06 2.29 -18.46
C LEU A 78 -4.24 1.57 -17.39
N VAL A 79 -3.98 2.24 -16.28
CA VAL A 79 -3.26 1.67 -15.14
C VAL A 79 -4.07 0.54 -14.48
N LEU A 80 -5.38 0.69 -14.31
CA LEU A 80 -6.25 -0.37 -13.79
C LEU A 80 -6.29 -1.58 -14.73
N ILE A 81 -6.27 -1.38 -16.06
CA ILE A 81 -6.11 -2.48 -17.02
C ILE A 81 -4.78 -3.19 -16.79
N ALA A 82 -3.67 -2.45 -16.69
CA ALA A 82 -2.35 -3.03 -16.47
C ALA A 82 -2.27 -3.82 -15.15
N ILE A 83 -2.87 -3.29 -14.06
CA ILE A 83 -2.95 -3.97 -12.75
C ILE A 83 -3.79 -5.25 -12.87
N THR A 84 -4.93 -5.21 -13.56
CA THR A 84 -5.81 -6.37 -13.73
C THR A 84 -5.12 -7.47 -14.55
N ILE A 85 -4.50 -7.12 -15.66
CA ILE A 85 -3.71 -8.05 -16.49
C ILE A 85 -2.53 -8.59 -15.68
N GLY A 86 -1.79 -7.70 -15.01
CA GLY A 86 -0.67 -8.07 -14.16
C GLY A 86 -1.08 -9.06 -13.07
N SER A 87 -2.25 -8.87 -12.46
CA SER A 87 -2.79 -9.80 -11.46
C SER A 87 -3.15 -11.15 -12.09
N ALA A 88 -3.81 -11.16 -13.26
CA ALA A 88 -4.26 -12.37 -13.93
C ALA A 88 -3.12 -13.28 -14.39
N ILE A 89 -2.03 -12.71 -14.91
CA ILE A 89 -0.90 -13.51 -15.44
C ILE A 89 -0.03 -14.15 -14.36
N ARG A 90 -0.15 -13.76 -13.10
CA ARG A 90 0.68 -14.27 -11.98
C ARG A 90 0.56 -15.77 -11.75
N ILE A 91 -0.55 -16.39 -12.15
CA ILE A 91 -0.80 -17.82 -11.90
C ILE A 91 -0.22 -18.74 -12.97
N ILE A 92 0.32 -18.20 -14.07
CA ILE A 92 0.74 -18.99 -15.25
C ILE A 92 2.04 -19.74 -14.95
N ASN A 93 3.09 -19.00 -14.59
CA ASN A 93 4.41 -19.54 -14.23
C ASN A 93 5.23 -18.50 -13.47
N LEU A 94 6.40 -18.91 -12.99
CA LEU A 94 7.28 -18.06 -12.17
C LEU A 94 7.72 -16.76 -12.87
N PRO A 95 8.16 -16.73 -14.15
CA PRO A 95 8.44 -15.48 -14.86
C PRO A 95 7.25 -14.54 -14.95
N PHE A 96 6.05 -15.06 -15.23
CA PHE A 96 4.82 -14.25 -15.26
C PHE A 96 4.37 -13.77 -13.87
N LEU A 97 4.70 -14.50 -12.80
CA LEU A 97 4.50 -14.04 -11.43
C LEU A 97 5.30 -12.74 -11.17
N TYR A 98 6.58 -12.70 -11.58
CA TYR A 98 7.40 -11.50 -11.46
C TYR A 98 6.94 -10.38 -12.39
N LEU A 99 6.67 -10.69 -13.67
CA LEU A 99 6.20 -9.70 -14.64
C LEU A 99 4.87 -9.07 -14.19
N GLY A 100 3.93 -9.88 -13.74
CA GLY A 100 2.65 -9.41 -13.20
C GLY A 100 2.84 -8.51 -11.98
N THR A 101 3.80 -8.84 -11.11
CA THR A 101 4.13 -8.02 -9.94
C THR A 101 4.75 -6.68 -10.34
N ILE A 102 5.61 -6.64 -11.37
CA ILE A 102 6.15 -5.40 -11.95
C ILE A 102 5.01 -4.53 -12.50
N LEU A 103 4.09 -5.10 -13.27
CA LEU A 103 2.96 -4.36 -13.84
C LEU A 103 2.06 -3.77 -12.75
N ILE A 104 1.76 -4.54 -11.71
CA ILE A 104 0.98 -4.06 -10.56
C ILE A 104 1.73 -2.94 -9.84
N GLY A 105 3.01 -3.14 -9.52
CA GLY A 105 3.80 -2.14 -8.81
C GLY A 105 3.94 -0.84 -9.58
N ALA A 106 4.19 -0.90 -10.90
CA ALA A 106 4.22 0.26 -11.78
C ALA A 106 2.86 0.98 -11.79
N GLY A 107 1.77 0.24 -11.91
CA GLY A 107 0.42 0.80 -11.89
C GLY A 107 0.11 1.49 -10.57
N ILE A 108 0.41 0.86 -9.45
CA ILE A 108 0.20 1.43 -8.11
C ILE A 108 1.06 2.68 -7.91
N ALA A 109 2.28 2.75 -8.47
CA ALA A 109 3.11 3.95 -8.43
C ALA A 109 2.40 5.16 -9.04
N PHE A 110 1.77 5.00 -10.22
CA PHE A 110 0.98 6.05 -10.86
C PHE A 110 -0.24 6.46 -10.01
N LEU A 111 -0.99 5.47 -9.49
CA LEU A 111 -2.17 5.75 -8.67
C LEU A 111 -1.81 6.52 -7.40
N ASN A 112 -0.76 6.10 -6.67
CA ASN A 112 -0.33 6.76 -5.43
C ASN A 112 0.06 8.23 -5.65
N VAL A 113 0.83 8.50 -6.71
CA VAL A 113 1.31 9.87 -7.01
C VAL A 113 0.15 10.79 -7.43
N LEU A 114 -0.80 10.28 -8.21
CA LEU A 114 -1.82 11.11 -8.86
C LEU A 114 -3.15 11.16 -8.13
N LEU A 115 -3.42 10.26 -7.18
CA LEU A 115 -4.72 10.20 -6.50
C LEU A 115 -5.06 11.48 -5.74
N PRO A 116 -4.15 12.13 -4.99
CA PRO A 116 -4.43 13.44 -4.39
C PRO A 116 -4.73 14.52 -5.43
N SER A 117 -4.00 14.52 -6.56
CA SER A 117 -4.23 15.46 -7.66
C SER A 117 -5.59 15.24 -8.34
N LEU A 118 -6.01 13.98 -8.51
CA LEU A 118 -7.34 13.61 -9.01
C LEU A 118 -8.45 14.16 -8.11
N ILE A 119 -8.33 13.94 -6.80
CA ILE A 119 -9.31 14.42 -5.82
C ILE A 119 -9.38 15.95 -5.84
N GLN A 120 -8.22 16.61 -5.87
CA GLN A 120 -8.14 18.07 -5.93
C GLN A 120 -8.77 18.64 -7.21
N ALA A 121 -8.59 17.98 -8.36
CA ALA A 121 -9.18 18.41 -9.62
C ALA A 121 -10.71 18.26 -9.65
N ASN A 122 -11.24 17.19 -9.06
CA ASN A 122 -12.66 16.85 -9.12
C ASN A 122 -13.45 17.44 -7.93
N ARG A 123 -12.90 17.40 -6.71
CA ARG A 123 -13.58 17.81 -5.47
C ARG A 123 -12.62 18.50 -4.48
N PRO A 124 -12.11 19.70 -4.79
CA PRO A 124 -11.12 20.39 -3.95
C PRO A 124 -11.61 20.65 -2.52
N ARG A 125 -12.91 20.96 -2.34
CA ARG A 125 -13.51 21.18 -1.00
C ARG A 125 -13.62 19.92 -0.14
N GLN A 126 -13.51 18.74 -0.72
CA GLN A 126 -13.62 17.44 -0.04
C GLN A 126 -12.29 16.69 -0.02
N LEU A 127 -11.17 17.36 -0.34
CA LEU A 127 -9.85 16.73 -0.44
C LEU A 127 -9.50 15.93 0.84
N GLY A 128 -9.65 16.52 2.01
CA GLY A 128 -9.35 15.85 3.28
C GLY A 128 -10.22 14.60 3.51
N ILE A 129 -11.53 14.72 3.32
CA ILE A 129 -12.50 13.62 3.54
C ILE A 129 -12.21 12.47 2.57
N LEU A 130 -12.02 12.76 1.27
CA LEU A 130 -11.77 11.73 0.27
C LEU A 130 -10.38 11.10 0.42
N THR A 131 -9.39 11.86 0.89
CA THR A 131 -8.07 11.33 1.24
C THR A 131 -8.19 10.35 2.41
N THR A 132 -8.88 10.73 3.49
CA THR A 132 -9.15 9.82 4.62
C THR A 132 -9.89 8.57 4.14
N LEU A 133 -10.89 8.73 3.27
CA LEU A 133 -11.70 7.63 2.76
C LEU A 133 -10.86 6.58 2.02
N TYR A 134 -9.98 6.99 1.07
CA TYR A 134 -9.17 6.01 0.36
C TYR A 134 -8.07 5.40 1.23
N ILE A 135 -7.47 6.15 2.16
CA ILE A 135 -6.47 5.63 3.10
C ILE A 135 -7.12 4.58 4.03
N THR A 136 -8.30 4.88 4.57
CA THR A 136 -9.04 3.93 5.40
C THR A 136 -9.43 2.68 4.60
N SER A 137 -9.95 2.86 3.37
CA SER A 137 -10.29 1.73 2.48
C SER A 137 -9.06 0.86 2.18
N MET A 138 -7.92 1.49 1.95
CA MET A 138 -6.63 0.82 1.70
C MET A 138 -6.19 -0.01 2.91
N GLY A 139 -6.25 0.54 4.12
CA GLY A 139 -5.88 -0.16 5.34
C GLY A 139 -6.85 -1.28 5.69
N MET A 140 -8.16 -1.01 5.67
CA MET A 140 -9.19 -2.02 5.97
C MET A 140 -9.15 -3.18 4.97
N SER A 141 -9.02 -2.89 3.67
CA SER A 141 -8.94 -3.94 2.65
C SER A 141 -7.69 -4.82 2.82
N THR A 142 -6.56 -4.22 3.17
CA THR A 142 -5.33 -4.97 3.47
C THR A 142 -5.52 -5.88 4.69
N ALA A 143 -6.10 -5.37 5.77
CA ALA A 143 -6.37 -6.15 6.98
C ALA A 143 -7.31 -7.33 6.70
N ILE A 144 -8.43 -7.07 6.01
CA ILE A 144 -9.38 -8.13 5.62
C ILE A 144 -8.71 -9.16 4.71
N ALA A 145 -8.02 -8.70 3.66
CA ALA A 145 -7.38 -9.61 2.71
C ALA A 145 -6.30 -10.48 3.38
N SER A 146 -5.51 -9.93 4.28
CA SER A 146 -4.50 -10.69 5.03
C SER A 146 -5.12 -11.73 5.97
N SER A 147 -6.25 -11.41 6.62
CA SER A 147 -6.92 -12.34 7.54
C SER A 147 -7.60 -13.51 6.79
N VAL A 148 -8.14 -13.26 5.60
CA VAL A 148 -8.85 -14.30 4.82
C VAL A 148 -7.94 -15.04 3.82
N ALA A 149 -6.72 -14.55 3.56
CA ALA A 149 -5.82 -15.12 2.56
C ALA A 149 -5.53 -16.60 2.82
N VAL A 150 -5.12 -16.96 4.04
CA VAL A 150 -4.82 -18.36 4.39
C VAL A 150 -6.06 -19.25 4.37
N PRO A 151 -7.21 -18.87 4.97
CA PRO A 151 -8.45 -19.63 4.83
C PRO A 151 -8.85 -19.88 3.38
N ILE A 152 -8.82 -18.86 2.51
CA ILE A 152 -9.14 -18.99 1.09
C ILE A 152 -8.16 -19.93 0.39
N THR A 153 -6.86 -19.77 0.65
CA THR A 153 -5.82 -20.63 0.04
C THR A 153 -5.98 -22.09 0.45
N LYS A 154 -6.36 -22.38 1.70
CA LYS A 154 -6.66 -23.73 2.16
C LYS A 154 -7.92 -24.31 1.55
N ALA A 155 -8.96 -23.51 1.34
CA ALA A 155 -10.23 -23.94 0.77
C ALA A 155 -10.15 -24.14 -0.76
N THR A 156 -9.30 -23.43 -1.45
CA THR A 156 -9.16 -23.45 -2.90
C THR A 156 -7.72 -23.77 -3.34
N SER A 157 -6.91 -22.75 -3.42
CA SER A 157 -5.46 -22.77 -3.73
C SER A 157 -4.92 -21.33 -3.66
N TRP A 158 -3.60 -21.15 -3.74
CA TRP A 158 -3.02 -19.80 -3.87
C TRP A 158 -3.43 -19.12 -5.19
N GLN A 159 -3.63 -19.90 -6.28
CA GLN A 159 -4.17 -19.40 -7.55
C GLN A 159 -5.61 -18.91 -7.39
N GLY A 160 -6.42 -19.60 -6.59
CA GLY A 160 -7.79 -19.18 -6.25
C GLY A 160 -7.80 -17.82 -5.55
N LEU A 161 -6.91 -17.60 -4.59
CA LEU A 161 -6.73 -16.29 -3.95
C LEU A 161 -6.35 -15.20 -4.96
N VAL A 162 -5.37 -15.45 -5.85
CA VAL A 162 -4.95 -14.50 -6.88
C VAL A 162 -6.10 -14.18 -7.85
N ASN A 163 -6.93 -15.15 -8.21
CA ASN A 163 -8.11 -14.94 -9.04
C ASN A 163 -9.14 -14.03 -8.37
N ILE A 164 -9.37 -14.16 -7.07
CA ILE A 164 -10.25 -13.27 -6.30
C ILE A 164 -9.67 -11.84 -6.30
N LEU A 165 -8.36 -11.68 -6.09
CA LEU A 165 -7.70 -10.37 -6.18
C LEU A 165 -7.82 -9.77 -7.58
N THR A 166 -7.71 -10.59 -8.62
CA THR A 166 -7.89 -10.16 -10.01
C THR A 166 -9.32 -9.70 -10.28
N ALA A 167 -10.31 -10.44 -9.80
CA ALA A 167 -11.72 -10.04 -9.90
C ALA A 167 -11.99 -8.70 -9.20
N LEU A 168 -11.35 -8.47 -8.05
CA LEU A 168 -11.42 -7.19 -7.34
C LEU A 168 -10.82 -6.03 -8.16
N CYS A 169 -9.68 -6.24 -8.83
CA CYS A 169 -9.09 -5.27 -9.73
C CYS A 169 -9.99 -5.00 -10.96
N ALA A 170 -10.58 -6.04 -11.53
CA ALA A 170 -11.53 -5.92 -12.63
C ALA A 170 -12.80 -5.16 -12.22
N LEU A 171 -13.30 -5.37 -11.01
CA LEU A 171 -14.43 -4.61 -10.46
C LEU A 171 -14.08 -3.12 -10.33
N ALA A 172 -12.88 -2.80 -9.83
CA ALA A 172 -12.41 -1.42 -9.76
C ALA A 172 -12.32 -0.77 -11.14
N LEU A 173 -11.84 -1.51 -12.15
CA LEU A 173 -11.79 -1.07 -13.54
C LEU A 173 -13.19 -0.74 -14.08
N VAL A 174 -14.17 -1.61 -13.86
CA VAL A 174 -15.56 -1.41 -14.32
C VAL A 174 -16.19 -0.19 -13.64
N ILE A 175 -16.02 -0.06 -12.32
CA ILE A 175 -16.54 1.10 -11.55
C ILE A 175 -15.88 2.40 -12.00
N TRP A 176 -14.63 2.33 -12.52
CA TRP A 176 -13.92 3.52 -12.99
C TRP A 176 -14.37 4.04 -14.36
N ILE A 177 -14.95 3.19 -15.23
CA ILE A 177 -15.36 3.55 -16.61
C ILE A 177 -16.16 4.85 -16.71
N PRO A 178 -17.20 5.11 -15.88
CA PRO A 178 -17.99 6.35 -15.99
C PRO A 178 -17.18 7.63 -15.73
N ASN A 179 -16.03 7.53 -15.04
CA ASN A 179 -15.18 8.68 -14.75
C ASN A 179 -14.36 9.14 -15.97
N LEU A 180 -14.22 8.30 -17.01
CA LEU A 180 -13.51 8.65 -18.25
C LEU A 180 -14.11 9.86 -18.98
N ARG A 181 -15.42 10.14 -18.77
CA ARG A 181 -16.12 11.29 -19.37
C ARG A 181 -15.64 12.63 -18.83
N TYR A 182 -14.96 12.65 -17.67
CA TYR A 182 -14.56 13.86 -16.94
C TYR A 182 -13.05 14.00 -16.90
N ASN A 183 -12.36 13.68 -17.99
CA ASN A 183 -10.91 13.63 -18.03
C ASN A 183 -10.26 15.01 -17.79
N HIS A 184 -9.51 15.13 -16.70
CA HIS A 184 -8.79 16.33 -16.31
C HIS A 184 -7.32 16.23 -16.68
N HIS A 185 -6.83 17.24 -17.42
CA HIS A 185 -5.40 17.40 -17.66
C HIS A 185 -4.77 18.24 -16.55
N LEU A 186 -3.63 17.83 -16.04
CA LEU A 186 -2.86 18.67 -15.15
C LEU A 186 -2.49 19.95 -15.91
N LYS A 187 -3.03 21.09 -15.46
CA LYS A 187 -2.62 22.39 -16.00
C LYS A 187 -1.10 22.50 -15.87
N LYS A 188 -0.43 22.97 -16.93
CA LYS A 188 0.91 23.54 -16.77
C LYS A 188 0.75 24.67 -15.77
N THR A 189 1.04 24.41 -14.51
CA THR A 189 1.31 25.52 -13.58
C THR A 189 2.47 26.24 -14.25
N ALA A 190 2.26 27.49 -14.63
CA ALA A 190 3.38 28.35 -14.99
C ALA A 190 4.35 28.19 -13.83
N THR A 191 5.40 27.46 -14.07
CA THR A 191 6.54 27.40 -13.19
C THR A 191 7.06 28.83 -13.19
N THR A 192 6.63 29.62 -12.20
CA THR A 192 7.46 30.69 -11.74
C THR A 192 8.83 30.03 -11.57
N GLU A 193 9.78 30.47 -12.38
CA GLU A 193 11.15 29.99 -12.38
C GLU A 193 11.79 30.28 -11.02
N SER A 194 11.41 29.54 -10.02
CA SER A 194 12.24 29.24 -8.89
C SER A 194 12.75 27.82 -9.11
N SER A 195 13.75 27.72 -9.96
CA SER A 195 14.65 26.57 -9.99
C SER A 195 15.51 26.60 -8.71
N SER A 196 14.86 26.69 -7.55
CA SER A 196 15.49 26.33 -6.30
C SER A 196 15.92 24.90 -6.48
N LYS A 197 17.23 24.71 -6.57
CA LYS A 197 17.85 23.39 -6.73
C LYS A 197 17.43 22.54 -5.53
N TRP A 198 16.25 21.90 -5.62
CA TRP A 198 15.64 21.11 -4.53
C TRP A 198 16.63 20.10 -3.94
N TYR A 199 17.56 19.58 -4.79
CA TYR A 199 18.61 18.65 -4.39
C TYR A 199 19.72 19.27 -3.53
N THR A 200 19.79 20.60 -3.38
CA THR A 200 20.72 21.28 -2.47
C THR A 200 20.11 21.58 -1.11
N ASN A 201 18.79 21.39 -0.96
CA ASN A 201 18.09 21.68 0.29
C ASN A 201 18.18 20.48 1.26
N LYS A 202 18.93 20.65 2.35
CA LYS A 202 19.12 19.63 3.39
C LYS A 202 17.81 19.13 4.03
N TYR A 203 16.78 19.97 4.12
CA TYR A 203 15.49 19.58 4.69
C TYR A 203 14.72 18.64 3.76
N VAL A 204 14.84 18.83 2.43
CA VAL A 204 14.25 17.91 1.45
C VAL A 204 14.90 16.53 1.58
N TRP A 205 16.22 16.46 1.68
CA TRP A 205 16.93 15.20 1.90
C TRP A 205 16.56 14.53 3.22
N ALA A 206 16.44 15.30 4.31
CA ALA A 206 16.04 14.76 5.60
C ALA A 206 14.65 14.12 5.54
N ILE A 207 13.67 14.76 4.88
CA ILE A 207 12.31 14.23 4.70
C ILE A 207 12.33 12.99 3.79
N MET A 208 13.12 13.02 2.70
CA MET A 208 13.25 11.86 1.80
C MET A 208 13.85 10.65 2.49
N ILE A 209 14.94 10.84 3.27
CA ILE A 209 15.58 9.75 4.03
C ILE A 209 14.63 9.22 5.10
N PHE A 210 13.99 10.11 5.86
CA PHE A 210 13.01 9.72 6.88
C PHE A 210 11.86 8.90 6.29
N GLY A 211 11.23 9.39 5.22
CA GLY A 211 10.14 8.67 4.55
C GLY A 211 10.60 7.36 3.93
N GLY A 212 11.83 7.30 3.40
CA GLY A 212 12.44 6.08 2.88
C GLY A 212 12.67 5.03 3.96
N LEU A 213 13.23 5.42 5.11
CA LEU A 213 13.46 4.52 6.26
C LEU A 213 12.15 4.04 6.87
N GLN A 214 11.15 4.92 7.01
CA GLN A 214 9.83 4.54 7.50
C GLN A 214 9.16 3.53 6.56
N SER A 215 9.21 3.78 5.25
CA SER A 215 8.66 2.85 4.25
C SER A 215 9.41 1.51 4.28
N LEU A 216 10.75 1.52 4.41
CA LEU A 216 11.56 0.31 4.54
C LEU A 216 11.08 -0.54 5.72
N LEU A 217 10.95 0.07 6.90
CA LEU A 217 10.46 -0.63 8.10
C LEU A 217 9.04 -1.15 7.92
N PHE A 218 8.13 -0.35 7.36
CA PHE A 218 6.76 -0.78 7.11
C PHE A 218 6.70 -2.03 6.22
N TYR A 219 7.31 -1.96 5.04
CA TYR A 219 7.23 -3.06 4.07
C TYR A 219 8.03 -4.29 4.50
N THR A 220 9.16 -4.11 5.18
CA THR A 220 9.92 -5.22 5.77
C THR A 220 9.10 -5.93 6.84
N SER A 221 8.50 -5.19 7.77
CA SER A 221 7.64 -5.76 8.81
C SER A 221 6.42 -6.45 8.21
N MET A 222 5.72 -5.79 7.28
CA MET A 222 4.55 -6.36 6.61
C MET A 222 4.86 -7.69 5.89
N THR A 223 6.06 -7.80 5.31
CA THR A 223 6.49 -8.98 4.54
C THR A 223 7.00 -10.10 5.44
N TRP A 224 7.87 -9.79 6.39
CA TRP A 224 8.64 -10.81 7.09
C TRP A 224 8.06 -11.20 8.45
N LEU A 225 7.32 -10.32 9.15
CA LEU A 225 6.72 -10.68 10.45
C LEU A 225 5.82 -11.92 10.36
N PRO A 226 4.96 -12.10 9.34
CA PRO A 226 4.18 -13.32 9.20
C PRO A 226 5.05 -14.58 9.06
N THR A 227 6.10 -14.51 8.25
CA THR A 227 7.02 -15.63 8.03
C THR A 227 7.81 -15.96 9.30
N MET A 228 8.31 -14.94 10.00
CA MET A 228 9.02 -15.10 11.28
C MET A 228 8.14 -15.72 12.37
N ALA A 229 6.87 -15.31 12.44
CA ALA A 229 5.91 -15.87 13.39
C ALA A 229 5.66 -17.36 13.13
N VAL A 230 5.54 -17.78 11.87
CA VAL A 230 5.42 -19.21 11.50
C VAL A 230 6.70 -19.98 11.85
N GLN A 231 7.88 -19.41 11.60
CA GLN A 231 9.16 -20.03 11.98
C GLN A 231 9.32 -20.17 13.49
N ALA A 232 8.73 -19.25 14.27
CA ALA A 232 8.70 -19.32 15.74
C ALA A 232 7.67 -20.33 16.30
N GLY A 233 6.91 -21.02 15.44
CA GLY A 233 5.98 -22.08 15.82
C GLY A 233 4.50 -21.70 15.82
N LEU A 234 4.12 -20.48 15.36
CA LEU A 234 2.72 -20.10 15.19
C LEU A 234 2.12 -20.77 13.94
N SER A 235 0.81 -20.98 13.96
CA SER A 235 0.10 -21.46 12.78
C SER A 235 0.04 -20.39 11.68
N LYS A 236 -0.13 -20.81 10.41
CA LYS A 236 -0.31 -19.88 9.28
C LYS A 236 -1.54 -18.97 9.47
N VAL A 237 -2.60 -19.45 10.10
CA VAL A 237 -3.81 -18.67 10.38
C VAL A 237 -3.52 -17.56 11.39
N GLU A 238 -2.84 -17.88 12.49
CA GLU A 238 -2.42 -16.89 13.50
C GLU A 238 -1.49 -15.84 12.89
N SER A 239 -0.57 -16.25 12.02
CA SER A 239 0.32 -15.35 11.30
C SER A 239 -0.46 -14.38 10.39
N GLY A 240 -1.48 -14.84 9.68
CA GLY A 240 -2.36 -13.99 8.89
C GLY A 240 -3.17 -12.99 9.73
N LEU A 241 -3.64 -13.41 10.91
CA LEU A 241 -4.28 -12.53 11.88
C LEU A 241 -3.33 -11.46 12.40
N LEU A 242 -2.07 -11.79 12.68
CA LEU A 242 -1.05 -10.82 13.11
C LEU A 242 -0.79 -9.75 12.05
N ALA A 243 -0.74 -10.12 10.77
CA ALA A 243 -0.63 -9.17 9.65
C ALA A 243 -1.84 -8.21 9.59
N SER A 244 -3.02 -8.72 9.90
CA SER A 244 -4.25 -7.91 9.99
C SER A 244 -4.20 -6.94 11.15
N VAL A 245 -3.78 -7.41 12.33
CA VAL A 245 -3.62 -6.59 13.55
C VAL A 245 -2.61 -5.48 13.32
N PHE A 246 -1.47 -5.78 12.68
CA PHE A 246 -0.45 -4.80 12.31
C PHE A 246 -1.06 -3.65 11.50
N THR A 247 -1.86 -3.98 10.49
CA THR A 247 -2.50 -2.97 9.63
C THR A 247 -3.61 -2.22 10.35
N LEU A 248 -4.46 -2.90 11.12
CA LEU A 248 -5.57 -2.29 11.84
C LEU A 248 -5.10 -1.31 12.92
N ILE A 249 -4.02 -1.64 13.63
CA ILE A 249 -3.44 -0.76 14.65
C ILE A 249 -2.79 0.46 14.00
N SER A 250 -2.18 0.32 12.84
CA SER A 250 -1.57 1.46 12.13
C SER A 250 -2.58 2.53 11.71
N LEU A 251 -3.85 2.16 11.42
CA LEU A 251 -4.87 3.09 10.93
C LEU A 251 -5.21 4.23 11.91
N PRO A 252 -5.57 3.98 13.19
CA PRO A 252 -5.85 5.07 14.13
C PRO A 252 -4.67 6.02 14.29
N PHE A 253 -3.45 5.50 14.32
CA PHE A 253 -2.25 6.31 14.47
C PHE A 253 -2.02 7.20 13.25
N SER A 254 -2.10 6.65 12.03
CA SER A 254 -1.94 7.42 10.79
C SER A 254 -3.02 8.51 10.60
N LEU A 255 -4.23 8.31 11.13
CA LEU A 255 -5.31 9.29 11.06
C LEU A 255 -5.23 10.36 12.16
N THR A 256 -4.78 10.00 13.35
CA THR A 256 -4.81 10.90 14.54
C THR A 256 -3.51 11.65 14.76
N ILE A 257 -2.36 11.04 14.55
CA ILE A 257 -1.05 11.66 14.82
C ILE A 257 -0.85 12.98 14.06
N PRO A 258 -1.12 13.08 12.74
CA PRO A 258 -0.94 14.33 12.01
C PRO A 258 -1.78 15.49 12.56
N SER A 259 -3.02 15.23 12.94
CA SER A 259 -3.92 16.24 13.51
C SER A 259 -3.54 16.60 14.95
N LEU A 260 -3.05 15.63 15.72
CA LEU A 260 -2.63 15.82 17.10
C LEU A 260 -1.32 16.62 17.18
N THR A 261 -0.35 16.33 16.30
CA THR A 261 0.93 17.05 16.25
C THR A 261 0.78 18.54 15.97
N THR A 262 -0.26 18.95 15.23
CA THR A 262 -0.53 20.37 14.96
C THR A 262 -1.16 21.10 16.14
N ARG A 263 -1.77 20.39 17.09
CA ARG A 263 -2.48 20.95 18.26
C ARG A 263 -1.63 20.94 19.53
N LEU A 264 -0.60 20.09 19.59
CA LEU A 264 0.25 19.96 20.76
C LEU A 264 1.33 21.04 20.82
N SER A 265 1.68 21.45 22.08
CA SER A 265 2.87 22.27 22.31
C SER A 265 4.15 21.53 21.90
N ASP A 266 5.23 22.26 21.62
CA ASP A 266 6.49 21.67 21.16
C ASP A 266 7.05 20.62 22.11
N ARG A 267 6.89 20.82 23.43
CA ARG A 267 7.30 19.84 24.45
C ARG A 267 6.50 18.55 24.35
N ASN A 268 5.16 18.66 24.32
CA ASN A 268 4.28 17.50 24.27
C ASN A 268 4.39 16.75 22.94
N ARG A 269 4.60 17.46 21.83
CA ARG A 269 4.87 16.88 20.52
C ARG A 269 6.14 16.03 20.52
N ARG A 270 7.25 16.56 21.08
CA ARG A 270 8.50 15.79 21.22
C ARG A 270 8.30 14.56 22.10
N LEU A 271 7.64 14.71 23.25
CA LEU A 271 7.36 13.59 24.15
C LEU A 271 6.56 12.49 23.45
N MET A 272 5.49 12.84 22.74
CA MET A 272 4.67 11.90 22.00
C MET A 272 5.49 11.15 20.94
N LEU A 273 6.27 11.87 20.13
CA LEU A 273 7.14 11.27 19.12
C LEU A 273 8.19 10.34 19.76
N THR A 274 8.78 10.72 20.88
CA THR A 274 9.74 9.88 21.62
C THR A 274 9.09 8.59 22.11
N ILE A 275 7.85 8.66 22.62
CA ILE A 275 7.12 7.47 23.09
C ILE A 275 6.83 6.53 21.91
N VAL A 276 6.36 7.06 20.77
CA VAL A 276 6.05 6.26 19.57
C VAL A 276 7.32 5.59 19.02
N VAL A 277 8.42 6.33 18.93
CA VAL A 277 9.73 5.77 18.50
C VAL A 277 10.22 4.72 19.50
N GLY A 278 10.12 4.99 20.80
CA GLY A 278 10.49 4.04 21.85
C GLY A 278 9.67 2.74 21.78
N ALA A 279 8.36 2.84 21.53
CA ALA A 279 7.49 1.69 21.33
C ALA A 279 7.94 0.86 20.10
N GLY A 280 8.29 1.51 18.99
CA GLY A 280 8.81 0.83 17.81
C GLY A 280 10.13 0.10 18.06
N ILE A 281 11.07 0.75 18.76
CA ILE A 281 12.36 0.14 19.15
C ILE A 281 12.10 -1.07 20.04
N LEU A 282 11.22 -0.96 21.02
CA LEU A 282 10.84 -2.08 21.90
C LEU A 282 10.24 -3.24 21.10
N GLY A 283 9.32 -2.94 20.17
CA GLY A 283 8.72 -3.95 19.31
C GLY A 283 9.76 -4.68 18.46
N VAL A 284 10.73 -3.97 17.88
CA VAL A 284 11.84 -4.60 17.13
C VAL A 284 12.76 -5.41 18.05
N ALA A 285 13.06 -4.91 19.25
CA ALA A 285 13.87 -5.64 20.24
C ALA A 285 13.20 -6.95 20.69
N MET A 286 11.88 -6.99 20.77
CA MET A 286 11.13 -8.21 21.08
C MET A 286 11.36 -9.33 20.04
N LEU A 287 11.70 -9.01 18.79
CA LEU A 287 12.04 -10.02 17.77
C LEU A 287 13.26 -10.89 18.13
N LEU A 288 14.11 -10.43 19.04
CA LEU A 288 15.28 -11.19 19.51
C LEU A 288 14.90 -12.37 20.42
N ILE A 289 13.66 -12.43 20.92
CA ILE A 289 13.18 -13.50 21.81
C ILE A 289 12.28 -14.43 21.01
N PRO A 290 12.76 -15.61 20.60
CA PRO A 290 11.96 -16.58 19.87
C PRO A 290 10.92 -17.19 20.81
N THR A 291 9.63 -17.06 20.50
CA THR A 291 8.53 -17.64 21.29
C THR A 291 7.36 -17.98 20.37
N SER A 292 6.66 -19.08 20.69
CA SER A 292 5.43 -19.50 20.02
C SER A 292 4.16 -18.89 20.66
N ASN A 293 4.30 -17.93 21.59
CA ASN A 293 3.16 -17.31 22.26
C ASN A 293 2.50 -16.27 21.33
N PHE A 294 1.26 -16.51 20.93
CA PHE A 294 0.47 -15.63 20.08
C PHE A 294 0.30 -14.22 20.67
N PHE A 295 0.03 -14.10 21.97
CA PHE A 295 -0.14 -12.78 22.61
C PHE A 295 1.15 -11.95 22.60
N TYR A 296 2.31 -12.60 22.73
CA TYR A 296 3.59 -11.93 22.60
C TYR A 296 3.74 -11.30 21.21
N TRP A 297 3.44 -12.07 20.16
CA TRP A 297 3.48 -11.60 18.78
C TRP A 297 2.44 -10.51 18.49
N LEU A 298 1.27 -10.58 19.15
CA LEU A 298 0.24 -9.56 19.04
C LEU A 298 0.73 -8.21 19.60
N VAL A 299 1.33 -8.20 20.79
CA VAL A 299 1.92 -6.99 21.40
C VAL A 299 3.04 -6.44 20.54
N LEU A 300 3.95 -7.29 20.06
CA LEU A 300 5.05 -6.93 19.17
C LEU A 300 4.53 -6.26 17.90
N ASN A 301 3.55 -6.86 17.23
CA ASN A 301 2.93 -6.30 16.02
C ASN A 301 2.23 -4.97 16.29
N ALA A 302 1.58 -4.83 17.45
CA ALA A 302 0.95 -3.59 17.88
C ALA A 302 1.97 -2.45 18.06
N LEU A 303 3.09 -2.74 18.71
CA LEU A 303 4.16 -1.76 18.94
C LEU A 303 4.82 -1.32 17.63
N ILE A 304 5.18 -2.26 16.76
CA ILE A 304 5.76 -1.92 15.45
C ILE A 304 4.73 -1.20 14.58
N GLY A 305 3.49 -1.69 14.52
CA GLY A 305 2.40 -1.08 13.74
C GLY A 305 2.10 0.36 14.14
N SER A 306 2.14 0.68 15.44
CA SER A 306 1.94 2.04 15.93
C SER A 306 3.07 3.00 15.54
N TYR A 307 4.30 2.51 15.44
CA TYR A 307 5.46 3.32 15.05
C TYR A 307 5.54 3.58 13.54
N VAL A 308 5.16 2.61 12.73
CA VAL A 308 5.35 2.63 11.27
C VAL A 308 4.22 3.37 10.55
N SER A 309 3.14 3.72 11.26
CA SER A 309 2.03 4.54 10.73
C SER A 309 2.36 6.04 10.79
#